data_0f786b508b1e1dc3792046193d1425c3
#
_entry.id   0f786b508b1e1dc3792046193d1425c3
#
_cell.length_a   1.000
_cell.length_b   1.000
_cell.length_c   1.000
_cell.angle_alpha   90.00
_cell.angle_beta   90.00
_cell.angle_gamma   90.00
#
_symmetry.space_group_name_H-M   'P 1'
#
loop_
_entity.id
_entity.type
_entity.pdbx_description
1 polymer ?
#
loop_
_entity_poly.entity_id
_entity_poly.type
_entity_poly.pdbx_seq_one_letter_code
_entity_poly.pdbx_strand_id
1 'polypeptide(L)'
;MKHEGFHGRAGFGQRPALLVIDVNVGFTDPASPLVCDLEDVVAAIRRLLDEFRRAELPVVYTTVSYDEGDKVAAAAFIDKIPALLTLEAGSRWVEIDPRIAPLPSEPVLNKLFASAFYGTPLSSLLASAGCDSVVVTGASTSGCVRATAVDALQHGYRPAVPREAVGDRNQAAHDANLYDIDTKYGDVVSVDQVVAHLEELGAAHAG
;
A
#
# COMPACT_ATOMS: atom_id res chain seq x y z
N MET A 1 15.15 7.45 23.73
CA MET A 1 15.55 6.18 24.39
C MET A 1 15.20 5.06 23.44
N LYS A 2 16.18 4.22 23.04
CA LYS A 2 15.87 2.96 22.35
C LYS A 2 15.34 2.00 23.41
N HIS A 3 14.10 1.59 23.30
CA HIS A 3 13.54 0.56 24.17
C HIS A 3 14.17 -0.78 23.77
N GLU A 4 14.87 -1.45 24.68
CA GLU A 4 15.44 -2.78 24.41
C GLU A 4 14.35 -3.76 23.97
N GLY A 5 14.61 -4.54 22.91
CA GLY A 5 13.67 -5.50 22.35
C GLY A 5 12.70 -4.97 21.30
N PHE A 6 12.72 -3.66 21.01
CA PHE A 6 12.00 -3.04 19.89
C PHE A 6 12.96 -2.67 18.75
N HIS A 7 12.42 -2.37 17.57
CA HIS A 7 13.18 -2.06 16.35
C HIS A 7 14.05 -3.23 15.83
N GLY A 8 13.63 -4.46 16.04
CA GLY A 8 14.15 -5.60 15.29
C GLY A 8 13.85 -5.41 13.79
N ARG A 9 14.62 -6.05 12.92
CA ARG A 9 14.37 -6.03 11.47
C ARG A 9 13.75 -7.35 11.03
N ALA A 10 12.61 -7.27 10.32
CA ALA A 10 12.00 -8.41 9.64
C ALA A 10 12.79 -8.76 8.36
N GLY A 11 13.43 -7.76 7.79
CA GLY A 11 14.15 -7.85 6.53
C GLY A 11 13.23 -8.00 5.33
N PHE A 12 13.82 -7.90 4.15
CA PHE A 12 13.13 -8.23 2.90
C PHE A 12 13.04 -9.76 2.76
N GLY A 13 11.98 -10.23 2.10
CA GLY A 13 11.84 -11.64 1.75
C GLY A 13 12.58 -12.02 0.47
N GLN A 14 12.32 -13.24 -0.01
CA GLN A 14 12.90 -13.72 -1.27
C GLN A 14 11.97 -13.47 -2.47
N ARG A 15 10.67 -13.31 -2.21
CA ARG A 15 9.68 -13.03 -3.26
C ARG A 15 8.68 -11.96 -2.78
N PRO A 16 9.10 -10.69 -2.81
CA PRO A 16 8.25 -9.58 -2.42
C PRO A 16 7.14 -9.31 -3.45
N ALA A 17 5.98 -8.81 -2.98
CA ALA A 17 4.97 -8.19 -3.83
C ALA A 17 4.90 -6.68 -3.54
N LEU A 18 4.66 -5.87 -4.57
CA LEU A 18 4.37 -4.45 -4.41
C LEU A 18 2.86 -4.25 -4.21
N LEU A 19 2.47 -3.60 -3.12
CA LEU A 19 1.10 -3.19 -2.85
C LEU A 19 0.98 -1.67 -3.00
N VAL A 20 0.18 -1.23 -3.99
CA VAL A 20 -0.12 0.18 -4.23
C VAL A 20 -1.49 0.49 -3.64
N ILE A 21 -1.51 1.09 -2.44
CA ILE A 21 -2.70 1.28 -1.63
C ILE A 21 -3.37 2.62 -1.94
N ASP A 22 -4.56 2.57 -2.54
CA ASP A 22 -5.52 3.67 -2.70
C ASP A 22 -4.94 4.95 -3.36
N VAL A 23 -3.97 4.83 -4.25
CA VAL A 23 -3.50 5.96 -5.05
C VAL A 23 -4.42 6.12 -6.25
N ASN A 24 -5.67 6.48 -5.98
CA ASN A 24 -6.69 6.76 -6.97
C ASN A 24 -6.91 8.27 -7.11
N VAL A 25 -7.66 8.66 -8.15
CA VAL A 25 -7.95 10.07 -8.47
C VAL A 25 -8.59 10.79 -7.27
N GLY A 26 -9.42 10.08 -6.48
CA GLY A 26 -10.04 10.64 -5.28
C GLY A 26 -9.05 11.08 -4.21
N PHE A 27 -7.84 10.53 -4.19
CA PHE A 27 -6.78 10.91 -3.24
C PHE A 27 -5.72 11.84 -3.86
N THR A 28 -5.64 11.95 -5.19
CA THR A 28 -4.61 12.75 -5.88
C THR A 28 -5.13 14.03 -6.53
N ASP A 29 -6.43 14.11 -6.86
CA ASP A 29 -7.02 15.29 -7.50
C ASP A 29 -7.37 16.37 -6.45
N PRO A 30 -6.86 17.62 -6.61
CA PRO A 30 -7.14 18.73 -5.70
C PRO A 30 -8.63 19.07 -5.53
N ALA A 31 -9.48 18.69 -6.48
CA ALA A 31 -10.92 18.92 -6.39
C ALA A 31 -11.64 17.90 -5.48
N SER A 32 -10.96 16.87 -5.02
CA SER A 32 -11.53 15.84 -4.14
C SER A 32 -11.49 16.28 -2.67
N PRO A 33 -12.55 16.05 -1.87
CA PRO A 33 -12.52 16.26 -0.42
C PRO A 33 -11.58 15.29 0.30
N LEU A 34 -11.12 14.24 -0.38
CA LEU A 34 -10.19 13.24 0.15
C LEU A 34 -8.74 13.50 -0.26
N VAL A 35 -8.46 14.59 -0.97
CA VAL A 35 -7.13 14.87 -1.50
C VAL A 35 -6.02 14.79 -0.43
N CYS A 36 -4.92 14.23 -0.83
CA CYS A 36 -3.66 14.18 -0.10
C CYS A 36 -2.55 14.65 -1.06
N ASP A 37 -1.59 15.41 -0.56
CA ASP A 37 -0.42 15.78 -1.39
C ASP A 37 0.45 14.53 -1.60
N LEU A 38 0.37 13.95 -2.78
CA LEU A 38 1.02 12.69 -3.14
C LEU A 38 1.96 12.81 -4.36
N GLU A 39 2.36 14.02 -4.77
CA GLU A 39 3.20 14.20 -5.95
C GLU A 39 4.51 13.42 -5.87
N ASP A 40 5.26 13.59 -4.78
CA ASP A 40 6.52 12.87 -4.55
C ASP A 40 6.27 11.36 -4.33
N VAL A 41 5.16 11.02 -3.67
CA VAL A 41 4.76 9.61 -3.44
C VAL A 41 4.48 8.89 -4.75
N VAL A 42 3.74 9.52 -5.66
CA VAL A 42 3.47 8.96 -7.00
C VAL A 42 4.76 8.76 -7.79
N ALA A 43 5.70 9.71 -7.73
CA ALA A 43 7.00 9.58 -8.38
C ALA A 43 7.81 8.41 -7.80
N ALA A 44 7.82 8.24 -6.48
CA ALA A 44 8.48 7.14 -5.78
C ALA A 44 7.85 5.77 -6.12
N ILE A 45 6.52 5.69 -6.13
CA ILE A 45 5.79 4.48 -6.52
C ILE A 45 6.08 4.11 -7.97
N ARG A 46 6.12 5.07 -8.89
CA ARG A 46 6.44 4.82 -10.29
C ARG A 46 7.81 4.15 -10.46
N ARG A 47 8.81 4.65 -9.73
CA ARG A 47 10.14 4.03 -9.71
C ARG A 47 10.09 2.58 -9.22
N LEU A 48 9.35 2.31 -8.14
CA LEU A 48 9.18 0.94 -7.63
C LEU A 48 8.44 0.04 -8.63
N LEU A 49 7.41 0.55 -9.30
CA LEU A 49 6.69 -0.20 -10.35
C LEU A 49 7.62 -0.64 -11.48
N ASP A 50 8.50 0.25 -11.94
CA ASP A 50 9.46 -0.06 -13.00
C ASP A 50 10.40 -1.21 -12.58
N GLU A 51 10.86 -1.21 -11.31
CA GLU A 51 11.73 -2.27 -10.78
C GLU A 51 11.00 -3.60 -10.57
N PHE A 52 9.80 -3.58 -9.96
CA PHE A 52 9.01 -4.80 -9.75
C PHE A 52 8.60 -5.45 -11.07
N ARG A 53 8.20 -4.65 -12.05
CA ARG A 53 7.87 -5.12 -13.42
C ARG A 53 9.08 -5.70 -14.13
N ARG A 54 10.26 -5.08 -14.00
CA ARG A 54 11.50 -5.61 -14.57
C ARG A 54 11.90 -6.95 -13.92
N ALA A 55 11.68 -7.11 -12.63
CA ALA A 55 11.95 -8.33 -11.89
C ALA A 55 10.84 -9.40 -12.03
N GLU A 56 9.78 -9.13 -12.80
CA GLU A 56 8.61 -10.01 -12.94
C GLU A 56 7.98 -10.41 -11.60
N LEU A 57 8.01 -9.48 -10.63
CA LEU A 57 7.45 -9.67 -9.31
C LEU A 57 5.99 -9.15 -9.25
N PRO A 58 5.14 -9.73 -8.40
CA PRO A 58 3.75 -9.35 -8.29
C PRO A 58 3.54 -7.90 -7.90
N VAL A 59 2.62 -7.23 -8.60
CA VAL A 59 2.11 -5.90 -8.27
C VAL A 59 0.60 -6.01 -8.09
N VAL A 60 0.09 -5.48 -6.97
CA VAL A 60 -1.34 -5.45 -6.65
C VAL A 60 -1.73 -4.04 -6.24
N TYR A 61 -2.79 -3.55 -6.85
CA TYR A 61 -3.37 -2.26 -6.49
C TYR A 61 -4.61 -2.44 -5.64
N THR A 62 -4.92 -1.44 -4.83
CA THR A 62 -6.23 -1.31 -4.20
C THR A 62 -6.89 0.00 -4.56
N THR A 63 -8.21 -0.01 -4.58
CA THR A 63 -9.06 1.18 -4.57
C THR A 63 -10.16 0.98 -3.55
N VAL A 64 -10.71 2.09 -3.06
CA VAL A 64 -11.93 2.09 -2.26
C VAL A 64 -13.07 2.56 -3.14
N SER A 65 -14.13 1.78 -3.23
CA SER A 65 -15.36 2.23 -3.89
C SER A 65 -16.58 1.63 -3.22
N TYR A 66 -17.69 2.34 -3.31
CA TYR A 66 -18.94 1.94 -2.69
C TYR A 66 -20.09 1.99 -3.70
N ASP A 67 -20.79 0.88 -3.86
CA ASP A 67 -22.13 0.83 -4.40
C ASP A 67 -23.18 0.94 -3.26
N GLU A 68 -24.47 0.84 -3.57
CA GLU A 68 -25.53 0.93 -2.56
C GLU A 68 -25.48 -0.21 -1.53
N GLY A 69 -25.09 -1.42 -1.95
CA GLY A 69 -24.91 -2.56 -1.06
C GLY A 69 -23.69 -2.41 -0.15
N ASP A 70 -22.60 -1.92 -0.71
CA ASP A 70 -21.35 -1.66 0.00
C ASP A 70 -21.51 -0.61 1.11
N LYS A 71 -22.32 0.43 0.86
CA LYS A 71 -22.64 1.47 1.86
C LYS A 71 -23.30 0.89 3.10
N VAL A 72 -24.12 -0.16 2.95
CA VAL A 72 -24.73 -0.85 4.10
C VAL A 72 -23.66 -1.58 4.92
N ALA A 73 -22.76 -2.30 4.26
CA ALA A 73 -21.68 -3.04 4.93
C ALA A 73 -20.66 -2.11 5.60
N ALA A 74 -20.35 -0.98 4.97
CA ALA A 74 -19.35 -0.02 5.43
C ALA A 74 -19.95 1.15 6.25
N ALA A 75 -21.22 1.10 6.66
CA ALA A 75 -21.95 2.23 7.27
C ALA A 75 -21.14 2.90 8.40
N ALA A 76 -20.64 2.13 9.37
CA ALA A 76 -19.88 2.68 10.50
C ALA A 76 -18.57 3.39 10.05
N PHE A 77 -17.93 2.93 8.98
CA PHE A 77 -16.73 3.56 8.44
C PHE A 77 -17.07 4.84 7.69
N ILE A 78 -18.14 4.82 6.91
CA ILE A 78 -18.69 5.99 6.21
C ILE A 78 -19.17 7.04 7.21
N ASP A 79 -19.90 6.65 8.25
CA ASP A 79 -20.33 7.57 9.32
C ASP A 79 -19.14 8.26 10.01
N LYS A 80 -18.03 7.54 10.18
CA LYS A 80 -16.80 8.11 10.74
C LYS A 80 -16.11 9.06 9.77
N ILE A 81 -16.14 8.77 8.47
CA ILE A 81 -15.48 9.55 7.42
C ILE A 81 -16.48 9.78 6.27
N PRO A 82 -17.42 10.73 6.41
CA PRO A 82 -18.47 10.96 5.39
C PRO A 82 -17.92 11.31 3.99
N ALA A 83 -16.71 11.86 3.90
CA ALA A 83 -16.04 12.13 2.64
C ALA A 83 -15.83 10.88 1.77
N LEU A 84 -15.85 9.67 2.36
CA LEU A 84 -15.76 8.42 1.62
C LEU A 84 -16.90 8.23 0.61
N LEU A 85 -18.05 8.88 0.80
CA LEU A 85 -19.16 8.87 -0.16
C LEU A 85 -18.79 9.47 -1.54
N THR A 86 -17.70 10.23 -1.64
CA THR A 86 -17.14 10.67 -2.92
C THR A 86 -16.67 9.50 -3.79
N LEU A 87 -16.28 8.39 -3.16
CA LEU A 87 -15.75 7.21 -3.84
C LEU A 87 -16.89 6.28 -4.31
N GLU A 88 -17.82 6.83 -5.08
CA GLU A 88 -18.90 6.07 -5.68
C GLU A 88 -18.39 5.13 -6.76
N ALA A 89 -18.87 3.89 -6.76
CA ALA A 89 -18.48 2.88 -7.74
C ALA A 89 -18.76 3.35 -9.18
N GLY A 90 -17.78 3.20 -10.06
CA GLY A 90 -17.84 3.64 -11.45
C GLY A 90 -17.60 5.14 -11.67
N SER A 91 -17.37 5.93 -10.63
CA SER A 91 -16.96 7.33 -10.78
C SER A 91 -15.46 7.44 -11.09
N ARG A 92 -15.04 8.57 -11.65
CA ARG A 92 -13.62 8.85 -11.90
C ARG A 92 -12.76 8.82 -10.62
N TRP A 93 -13.37 9.07 -9.46
CA TRP A 93 -12.67 9.16 -8.19
C TRP A 93 -12.05 7.85 -7.72
N VAL A 94 -12.59 6.72 -8.19
CA VAL A 94 -12.11 5.38 -7.83
C VAL A 94 -11.09 4.81 -8.83
N GLU A 95 -10.85 5.51 -9.94
CA GLU A 95 -9.84 5.12 -10.91
C GLU A 95 -8.43 5.32 -10.34
N ILE A 96 -7.52 4.40 -10.62
CA ILE A 96 -6.11 4.55 -10.24
C ILE A 96 -5.52 5.77 -10.95
N ASP A 97 -4.68 6.53 -10.27
CA ASP A 97 -4.00 7.69 -10.84
C ASP A 97 -3.29 7.29 -12.16
N PRO A 98 -3.58 7.97 -13.28
CA PRO A 98 -3.07 7.57 -14.60
C PRO A 98 -1.55 7.58 -14.71
N ARG A 99 -0.84 8.30 -13.83
CA ARG A 99 0.63 8.34 -13.78
C ARG A 99 1.26 7.02 -13.33
N ILE A 100 0.49 6.18 -12.66
CA ILE A 100 0.88 4.85 -12.17
C ILE A 100 -0.13 3.77 -12.58
N ALA A 101 -0.72 3.91 -13.74
CA ALA A 101 -1.75 3.00 -14.23
C ALA A 101 -1.30 1.52 -14.17
N PRO A 102 -2.19 0.61 -13.73
CA PRO A 102 -1.91 -0.81 -13.69
C PRO A 102 -1.80 -1.38 -15.11
N LEU A 103 -0.94 -2.39 -15.28
CA LEU A 103 -0.93 -3.23 -16.47
C LEU A 103 -2.15 -4.18 -16.46
N PRO A 104 -2.60 -4.70 -17.62
CA PRO A 104 -3.73 -5.63 -17.68
C PRO A 104 -3.57 -6.90 -16.84
N SER A 105 -2.35 -7.29 -16.52
CA SER A 105 -2.02 -8.43 -15.66
C SER A 105 -1.96 -8.09 -14.18
N GLU A 106 -2.01 -6.82 -13.80
CA GLU A 106 -1.91 -6.36 -12.42
C GLU A 106 -3.31 -6.17 -11.82
N PRO A 107 -3.70 -6.94 -10.81
CA PRO A 107 -5.03 -6.85 -10.23
C PRO A 107 -5.24 -5.53 -9.47
N VAL A 108 -6.44 -4.96 -9.64
CA VAL A 108 -6.94 -3.85 -8.84
C VAL A 108 -8.05 -4.38 -7.95
N LEU A 109 -7.82 -4.42 -6.65
CA LEU A 109 -8.78 -4.91 -5.66
C LEU A 109 -9.63 -3.77 -5.13
N ASN A 110 -10.96 -3.91 -5.20
CA ASN A 110 -11.85 -3.05 -4.44
C ASN A 110 -11.90 -3.49 -2.98
N LYS A 111 -11.80 -2.56 -2.05
CA LYS A 111 -11.96 -2.80 -0.63
C LYS A 111 -12.90 -1.79 -0.01
N LEU A 112 -13.66 -2.19 1.02
CA LEU A 112 -14.62 -1.34 1.71
C LEU A 112 -14.04 -0.71 2.98
N PHE A 113 -12.91 -1.22 3.46
CA PHE A 113 -12.29 -0.87 4.75
C PHE A 113 -10.82 -0.50 4.57
N ALA A 114 -10.15 -0.16 5.67
CA ALA A 114 -8.80 0.36 5.63
C ALA A 114 -7.77 -0.66 5.11
N SER A 115 -7.75 -1.88 5.67
CA SER A 115 -6.77 -2.89 5.27
C SER A 115 -7.05 -3.49 3.90
N ALA A 116 -6.00 -3.67 3.09
CA ALA A 116 -6.06 -4.38 1.82
C ALA A 116 -6.33 -5.88 1.98
N PHE A 117 -6.14 -6.45 3.16
CA PHE A 117 -6.44 -7.86 3.44
C PHE A 117 -7.89 -8.08 3.84
N TYR A 118 -8.55 -7.08 4.43
CA TYR A 118 -9.87 -7.28 4.99
C TYR A 118 -10.95 -7.30 3.90
N GLY A 119 -11.59 -8.45 3.73
CA GLY A 119 -12.68 -8.64 2.77
C GLY A 119 -12.27 -8.65 1.30
N THR A 120 -10.97 -8.88 1.02
CA THR A 120 -10.44 -8.98 -0.35
C THR A 120 -9.75 -10.32 -0.57
N PRO A 121 -9.49 -10.73 -1.83
CA PRO A 121 -8.72 -11.94 -2.13
C PRO A 121 -7.19 -11.75 -2.03
N LEU A 122 -6.68 -10.68 -1.41
CA LEU A 122 -5.24 -10.37 -1.40
C LEU A 122 -4.39 -11.51 -0.85
N SER A 123 -4.79 -12.13 0.27
CA SER A 123 -4.06 -13.27 0.85
C SER A 123 -3.93 -14.43 -0.13
N SER A 124 -5.00 -14.73 -0.88
CA SER A 124 -5.00 -15.81 -1.87
C SER A 124 -4.08 -15.48 -3.06
N LEU A 125 -4.08 -14.21 -3.51
CA LEU A 125 -3.20 -13.75 -4.59
C LEU A 125 -1.72 -13.87 -4.18
N LEU A 126 -1.36 -13.38 -3.01
CA LEU A 126 0.02 -13.43 -2.50
C LEU A 126 0.48 -14.88 -2.29
N ALA A 127 -0.37 -15.72 -1.69
CA ALA A 127 -0.05 -17.14 -1.49
C ALA A 127 0.13 -17.87 -2.82
N SER A 128 -0.77 -17.67 -3.80
CA SER A 128 -0.67 -18.28 -5.12
C SER A 128 0.57 -17.81 -5.90
N ALA A 129 1.00 -16.59 -5.68
CA ALA A 129 2.23 -16.04 -6.26
C ALA A 129 3.49 -16.50 -5.50
N GLY A 130 3.37 -17.21 -4.38
CA GLY A 130 4.49 -17.66 -3.55
C GLY A 130 5.22 -16.52 -2.83
N CYS A 131 4.53 -15.41 -2.55
CA CYS A 131 5.12 -14.27 -1.85
C CYS A 131 5.38 -14.58 -0.38
N ASP A 132 6.47 -14.06 0.16
CA ASP A 132 6.87 -14.14 1.57
C ASP A 132 6.97 -12.77 2.25
N SER A 133 6.86 -11.72 1.46
CA SER A 133 7.00 -10.33 1.90
C SER A 133 6.18 -9.39 1.02
N VAL A 134 5.92 -8.20 1.54
CA VAL A 134 5.19 -7.16 0.81
C VAL A 134 5.85 -5.80 0.99
N VAL A 135 5.94 -5.04 -0.08
CA VAL A 135 6.32 -3.62 -0.07
C VAL A 135 5.04 -2.81 -0.14
N VAL A 136 4.68 -2.15 0.97
CA VAL A 136 3.41 -1.42 1.11
C VAL A 136 3.64 0.05 0.82
N THR A 137 2.93 0.58 -0.18
CA THR A 137 3.02 1.98 -0.64
C THR A 137 1.64 2.62 -0.70
N GLY A 138 1.57 3.93 -0.95
CA GLY A 138 0.33 4.65 -1.20
C GLY A 138 -0.17 5.50 -0.03
N ALA A 139 -1.49 5.56 0.17
CA ALA A 139 -2.14 6.48 1.12
C ALA A 139 -3.35 5.83 1.84
N SER A 140 -3.72 6.38 3.02
CA SER A 140 -2.90 7.29 3.81
C SER A 140 -2.04 6.49 4.80
N THR A 141 -0.88 7.03 5.15
CA THR A 141 0.08 6.36 6.05
C THR A 141 -0.57 5.92 7.36
N SER A 142 -1.34 6.81 8.00
CA SER A 142 -2.02 6.54 9.26
C SER A 142 -3.29 5.68 9.14
N GLY A 143 -3.75 5.46 7.92
CA GLY A 143 -4.98 4.73 7.62
C GLY A 143 -4.70 3.39 6.92
N CYS A 144 -4.94 3.36 5.61
CA CYS A 144 -4.92 2.14 4.82
C CYS A 144 -3.52 1.50 4.74
N VAL A 145 -2.46 2.29 4.67
CA VAL A 145 -1.07 1.79 4.68
C VAL A 145 -0.77 1.08 6.00
N ARG A 146 -1.01 1.75 7.14
CA ARG A 146 -0.80 1.15 8.46
C ARG A 146 -1.64 -0.10 8.67
N ALA A 147 -2.92 -0.04 8.36
CA ALA A 147 -3.81 -1.19 8.51
C ALA A 147 -3.34 -2.39 7.68
N THR A 148 -2.90 -2.15 6.44
CA THR A 148 -2.37 -3.18 5.56
C THR A 148 -1.04 -3.75 6.07
N ALA A 149 -0.12 -2.91 6.58
CA ALA A 149 1.15 -3.38 7.13
C ALA A 149 0.95 -4.25 8.38
N VAL A 150 0.01 -3.86 9.27
CA VAL A 150 -0.33 -4.65 10.47
C VAL A 150 -0.91 -6.01 10.06
N ASP A 151 -1.86 -6.03 9.12
CA ASP A 151 -2.47 -7.28 8.68
C ASP A 151 -1.50 -8.15 7.89
N ALA A 152 -0.60 -7.57 7.09
CA ALA A 152 0.46 -8.31 6.42
C ALA A 152 1.29 -9.12 7.43
N LEU A 153 1.73 -8.49 8.51
CA LEU A 153 2.46 -9.18 9.58
C LEU A 153 1.62 -10.30 10.21
N GLN A 154 0.34 -10.04 10.47
CA GLN A 154 -0.58 -11.03 11.07
C GLN A 154 -0.86 -12.22 10.14
N HIS A 155 -0.76 -12.01 8.82
CA HIS A 155 -0.84 -13.06 7.80
C HIS A 155 0.49 -13.78 7.55
N GLY A 156 1.57 -13.42 8.27
CA GLY A 156 2.89 -14.08 8.18
C GLY A 156 3.81 -13.50 7.11
N TYR A 157 3.44 -12.39 6.47
CA TYR A 157 4.31 -11.67 5.55
C TYR A 157 5.26 -10.73 6.30
N ARG A 158 6.39 -10.37 5.66
CA ARG A 158 7.32 -9.35 6.13
C ARG A 158 6.98 -8.02 5.45
N PRO A 159 6.36 -7.05 6.13
CA PRO A 159 6.05 -5.78 5.50
C PRO A 159 7.25 -4.85 5.52
N ALA A 160 7.58 -4.29 4.36
CA ALA A 160 8.49 -3.16 4.19
C ALA A 160 7.69 -1.94 3.71
N VAL A 161 7.94 -0.78 4.31
CA VAL A 161 7.23 0.47 3.98
C VAL A 161 8.27 1.51 3.57
N PRO A 162 8.45 1.76 2.27
CA PRO A 162 9.36 2.80 1.80
C PRO A 162 8.76 4.18 2.09
N ARG A 163 9.45 4.94 2.94
CA ARG A 163 8.94 6.21 3.49
C ARG A 163 8.60 7.26 2.43
N GLU A 164 9.32 7.26 1.32
CA GLU A 164 9.10 8.19 0.21
C GLU A 164 7.89 7.79 -0.65
N ALA A 165 7.46 6.53 -0.55
CA ALA A 165 6.35 5.99 -1.34
C ALA A 165 5.03 5.89 -0.55
N VAL A 166 4.93 6.54 0.60
CA VAL A 166 3.70 6.64 1.39
C VAL A 166 3.44 8.09 1.81
N GLY A 167 2.18 8.48 1.87
CA GLY A 167 1.79 9.86 2.21
C GLY A 167 0.56 9.95 3.10
N ASP A 168 0.40 11.11 3.74
CA ASP A 168 -0.74 11.41 4.61
C ASP A 168 -1.10 12.90 4.53
N ARG A 169 -2.35 13.26 4.87
CA ARG A 169 -2.82 14.65 4.96
C ARG A 169 -2.23 15.39 6.16
N ASN A 170 -1.81 14.65 7.17
CA ASN A 170 -1.29 15.19 8.42
C ASN A 170 0.11 14.65 8.68
N GLN A 171 1.11 15.52 8.64
CA GLN A 171 2.51 15.15 8.83
C GLN A 171 2.78 14.49 10.18
N ALA A 172 2.17 14.97 11.26
CA ALA A 172 2.36 14.38 12.59
C ALA A 172 1.77 12.96 12.67
N ALA A 173 0.63 12.72 12.00
CA ALA A 173 0.05 11.38 11.89
C ALA A 173 0.94 10.47 11.03
N HIS A 174 1.47 10.98 9.91
CA HIS A 174 2.44 10.26 9.06
C HIS A 174 3.65 9.80 9.87
N ASP A 175 4.33 10.72 10.55
CA ASP A 175 5.56 10.43 11.31
C ASP A 175 5.29 9.44 12.44
N ALA A 176 4.21 9.63 13.21
CA ALA A 176 3.84 8.75 14.30
C ALA A 176 3.54 7.32 13.82
N ASN A 177 2.86 7.18 12.68
CA ASN A 177 2.53 5.86 12.15
C ASN A 177 3.72 5.17 11.49
N LEU A 178 4.62 5.89 10.84
CA LEU A 178 5.90 5.32 10.39
C LEU A 178 6.73 4.83 11.60
N TYR A 179 6.77 5.61 12.69
CA TYR A 179 7.42 5.17 13.92
C TYR A 179 6.79 3.90 14.49
N ASP A 180 5.46 3.81 14.56
CA ASP A 180 4.76 2.61 15.04
C ASP A 180 5.03 1.39 14.15
N ILE A 181 5.01 1.57 12.83
CA ILE A 181 5.30 0.50 11.87
C ILE A 181 6.74 0.01 12.08
N ASP A 182 7.73 0.91 12.08
CA ASP A 182 9.16 0.56 12.23
C ASP A 182 9.49 -0.10 13.56
N THR A 183 8.71 0.22 14.59
CA THR A 183 8.95 -0.28 15.94
C THR A 183 8.34 -1.67 16.15
N LYS A 184 7.20 -1.99 15.51
CA LYS A 184 6.35 -3.12 15.93
C LYS A 184 5.87 -4.03 14.81
N TYR A 185 5.67 -3.51 13.58
CA TYR A 185 4.86 -4.21 12.59
C TYR A 185 5.59 -4.55 11.28
N GLY A 186 6.64 -3.80 10.94
CA GLY A 186 7.39 -4.00 9.70
C GLY A 186 8.60 -3.07 9.65
N ASP A 187 9.31 -3.09 8.57
CA ASP A 187 10.50 -2.26 8.40
C ASP A 187 10.17 -0.99 7.59
N VAL A 188 10.41 0.17 8.17
CA VAL A 188 10.41 1.43 7.41
C VAL A 188 11.79 1.56 6.75
N VAL A 189 11.76 1.66 5.42
CA VAL A 189 12.95 1.64 4.57
C VAL A 189 12.95 2.83 3.62
N SER A 190 14.00 3.00 2.80
CA SER A 190 13.97 3.90 1.65
C SER A 190 13.61 3.16 0.36
N VAL A 191 13.18 3.91 -0.66
CA VAL A 191 13.00 3.37 -2.03
C VAL A 191 14.30 2.76 -2.54
N ASP A 192 15.45 3.40 -2.29
CA ASP A 192 16.76 2.89 -2.70
C ASP A 192 17.10 1.54 -2.07
N GLN A 193 16.72 1.32 -0.81
CA GLN A 193 16.91 0.02 -0.15
C GLN A 193 16.06 -1.09 -0.78
N VAL A 194 14.83 -0.77 -1.19
CA VAL A 194 13.98 -1.73 -1.92
C VAL A 194 14.59 -2.06 -3.28
N VAL A 195 15.01 -1.04 -4.04
CA VAL A 195 15.64 -1.22 -5.36
C VAL A 195 16.90 -2.08 -5.25
N ALA A 196 17.80 -1.75 -4.32
CA ALA A 196 19.02 -2.52 -4.11
C ALA A 196 18.74 -4.00 -3.80
N HIS A 197 17.72 -4.28 -2.97
CA HIS A 197 17.31 -5.65 -2.69
C HIS A 197 16.79 -6.38 -3.93
N LEU A 198 16.00 -5.74 -4.78
CA LEU A 198 15.51 -6.34 -6.03
C LEU A 198 16.65 -6.65 -7.01
N GLU A 199 17.66 -5.78 -7.08
CA GLU A 199 18.86 -6.01 -7.88
C GLU A 199 19.66 -7.23 -7.37
N GLU A 200 19.82 -7.37 -6.06
CA GLU A 200 20.47 -8.54 -5.43
C GLU A 200 19.72 -9.85 -5.74
N LEU A 201 18.38 -9.85 -5.67
CA LEU A 201 17.56 -11.00 -6.02
C LEU A 201 17.74 -11.38 -7.50
N GLY A 202 17.73 -10.40 -8.40
CA GLY A 202 17.96 -10.63 -9.84
C GLY A 202 19.32 -11.24 -10.12
N ALA A 203 20.37 -10.76 -9.46
CA ALA A 203 21.71 -11.31 -9.60
C ALA A 203 21.84 -12.77 -9.09
N ALA A 204 21.15 -13.10 -8.01
CA ALA A 204 21.13 -14.45 -7.44
C ALA A 204 20.42 -15.50 -8.32
N HIS A 205 19.48 -15.08 -9.18
CA HIS A 205 18.77 -15.97 -10.10
C HIS A 205 19.47 -16.13 -11.46
N ALA A 206 20.47 -15.29 -11.75
CA ALA A 206 21.22 -15.32 -13.02
C ALA A 206 22.50 -16.17 -12.96
N GLY A 207 22.90 -16.67 -11.80
CA GLY A 207 24.09 -17.52 -11.55
C GLY A 207 23.73 -18.94 -11.22
#